data_699f60c08f96f85044ef98f37465762d
#
_entry.id   699f60c08f96f85044ef98f37465762d
#
_cell.length_a   1.000
_cell.length_b   1.000
_cell.length_c   1.000
_cell.angle_alpha   90.00
_cell.angle_beta   90.00
_cell.angle_gamma   90.00
#
_symmetry.space_group_name_H-M   'P 1'
#
loop_
_entity.id
_entity.type
_entity.pdbx_description
1 polymer ?
#
loop_
_entity_poly.entity_id
_entity_poly.type
_entity_poly.pdbx_seq_one_letter_code
_entity_poly.pdbx_strand_id
1 'polypeptide(L)'
;LVAASPMSWPKRLTAWRRGFTANSSFVYRLDVNDPREYVSDWDYYLSGYRFNGFFNPIVGNKLVLSQILAGCGLPHPRVFGVVRKGRPIAIGPGAPGDLGDGGSPLLESWAADGRPLVLRPHWSGAGEGVFFLQREDRGWQVNRRPAADEDVRRLVAALDRYVVTAFVDQAGYAATIYPDTANTVRVLTLCDADGCFVAAVAHRFGSRRSGSIDNWHRGHGGLNAPIDRARGALGRAVTLRDDGRLIEHERHPDTGQAIEGVAIPNLERALAGLLDAARCL
;
A
#
# COMPACT_ATOMS: atom_id res chain seq x y z
N LEU A 1 -7.28 -19.38 9.06
CA LEU A 1 -8.25 -18.54 9.81
C LEU A 1 -8.24 -18.79 11.33
N VAL A 2 -7.52 -19.78 11.81
CA VAL A 2 -7.35 -20.07 13.26
C VAL A 2 -5.95 -19.69 13.69
N ALA A 3 -5.49 -18.48 13.35
CA ALA A 3 -4.23 -17.98 13.87
C ALA A 3 -4.34 -17.90 15.42
N ALA A 4 -3.26 -18.26 16.10
CA ALA A 4 -3.17 -18.21 17.56
C ALA A 4 -3.53 -16.80 18.08
N SER A 5 -4.74 -16.62 18.53
CA SER A 5 -5.20 -15.40 19.19
C SER A 5 -5.02 -15.60 20.70
N PRO A 6 -4.58 -14.59 21.46
CA PRO A 6 -4.48 -14.66 22.91
C PRO A 6 -5.84 -14.79 23.59
N MET A 7 -6.93 -14.74 22.82
CA MET A 7 -8.30 -14.78 23.33
C MET A 7 -8.75 -16.20 23.69
N SER A 8 -9.35 -16.35 24.86
CA SER A 8 -9.93 -17.62 25.31
C SER A 8 -11.10 -18.08 24.43
N TRP A 9 -11.34 -19.39 24.37
CA TRP A 9 -12.42 -19.97 23.55
C TRP A 9 -13.81 -19.36 23.77
N PRO A 10 -14.28 -19.10 25.01
CA PRO A 10 -15.58 -18.47 25.22
C PRO A 10 -15.66 -17.06 24.62
N LYS A 11 -14.58 -16.27 24.75
CA LYS A 11 -14.51 -14.93 24.16
C LYS A 11 -14.50 -14.97 22.63
N ARG A 12 -13.83 -15.96 22.00
CA ARG A 12 -13.87 -16.18 20.55
C ARG A 12 -15.28 -16.49 20.07
N LEU A 13 -16.00 -17.36 20.77
CA LEU A 13 -17.38 -17.70 20.43
C LEU A 13 -18.30 -16.47 20.51
N THR A 14 -18.12 -15.64 21.51
CA THR A 14 -18.86 -14.38 21.65
C THR A 14 -18.55 -13.41 20.50
N ALA A 15 -17.28 -13.27 20.10
CA ALA A 15 -16.90 -12.47 18.96
C ALA A 15 -17.55 -13.00 17.65
N TRP A 16 -17.49 -14.30 17.41
CA TRP A 16 -18.08 -14.91 16.20
C TRP A 16 -19.59 -14.73 16.12
N ARG A 17 -20.31 -14.88 17.25
CA ARG A 17 -21.75 -14.60 17.29
C ARG A 17 -22.12 -13.18 16.94
N ARG A 18 -21.20 -12.24 17.12
CA ARG A 18 -21.33 -10.82 16.74
C ARG A 18 -20.77 -10.51 15.34
N GLY A 19 -20.34 -11.53 14.60
CA GLY A 19 -19.78 -11.38 13.25
C GLY A 19 -18.32 -10.99 13.21
N PHE A 20 -17.59 -10.99 14.32
CA PHE A 20 -16.19 -10.60 14.38
C PHE A 20 -15.26 -11.80 14.52
N THR A 21 -14.10 -11.73 13.86
CA THR A 21 -13.00 -12.64 14.14
C THR A 21 -12.40 -12.34 15.51
N ALA A 22 -11.68 -13.30 16.09
CA ALA A 22 -10.96 -13.07 17.34
C ALA A 22 -9.90 -11.96 17.20
N ASN A 23 -9.30 -11.80 16.01
CA ASN A 23 -8.33 -10.76 15.75
C ASN A 23 -9.00 -9.37 15.71
N SER A 24 -10.09 -9.22 14.97
CA SER A 24 -10.82 -7.93 14.89
C SER A 24 -11.41 -7.54 16.24
N SER A 25 -11.97 -8.50 16.98
CA SER A 25 -12.46 -8.27 18.34
C SER A 25 -11.36 -7.74 19.27
N PHE A 26 -10.14 -8.25 19.12
CA PHE A 26 -8.99 -7.78 19.87
C PHE A 26 -8.53 -6.37 19.44
N VAL A 27 -8.36 -6.16 18.13
CA VAL A 27 -7.90 -4.88 17.58
C VAL A 27 -8.88 -3.74 17.88
N TYR A 28 -10.18 -4.01 17.75
CA TYR A 28 -11.24 -3.04 18.04
C TYR A 28 -11.55 -2.91 19.54
N ARG A 29 -10.90 -3.73 20.39
CA ARG A 29 -11.15 -3.76 21.82
C ARG A 29 -12.65 -3.90 22.15
N LEU A 30 -13.31 -4.88 21.52
CA LEU A 30 -14.75 -5.11 21.67
C LEU A 30 -15.12 -5.64 23.08
N ASP A 31 -14.18 -5.70 23.99
CA ASP A 31 -14.38 -5.89 25.42
C ASP A 31 -14.77 -4.59 26.16
N VAL A 32 -14.44 -3.43 25.57
CA VAL A 32 -14.70 -2.10 26.13
C VAL A 32 -15.45 -1.19 25.16
N ASN A 33 -15.30 -1.38 23.85
CA ASN A 33 -15.96 -0.60 22.81
C ASN A 33 -17.26 -1.28 22.39
N ASP A 34 -18.27 -0.50 22.00
CA ASP A 34 -19.53 -1.04 21.49
C ASP A 34 -19.32 -1.68 20.10
N PRO A 35 -19.58 -2.98 19.94
CA PRO A 35 -19.45 -3.65 18.64
C PRO A 35 -20.28 -3.02 17.51
N ARG A 36 -21.35 -2.30 17.84
CA ARG A 36 -22.22 -1.65 16.84
C ARG A 36 -21.60 -0.44 16.15
N GLU A 37 -20.51 0.08 16.70
CA GLU A 37 -19.74 1.18 16.09
C GLU A 37 -18.72 0.67 15.04
N TYR A 38 -18.64 -0.64 14.84
CA TYR A 38 -17.68 -1.27 13.94
C TYR A 38 -18.39 -2.11 12.90
N VAL A 39 -17.85 -2.09 11.67
CA VAL A 39 -18.26 -3.04 10.64
C VAL A 39 -17.75 -4.42 11.00
N SER A 40 -18.63 -5.40 11.11
CA SER A 40 -18.22 -6.77 11.42
C SER A 40 -17.40 -7.38 10.27
N ASP A 41 -16.51 -8.34 10.59
CA ASP A 41 -15.79 -9.09 9.54
C ASP A 41 -16.77 -9.80 8.60
N TRP A 42 -17.88 -10.28 9.15
CA TRP A 42 -18.91 -10.96 8.38
C TRP A 42 -19.54 -10.00 7.35
N ASP A 43 -19.96 -8.82 7.77
CA ASP A 43 -20.51 -7.81 6.87
C ASP A 43 -19.48 -7.33 5.86
N TYR A 44 -18.23 -7.12 6.30
CA TYR A 44 -17.13 -6.71 5.43
C TYR A 44 -16.87 -7.75 4.31
N TYR A 45 -16.76 -9.04 4.66
CA TYR A 45 -16.45 -10.08 3.68
C TYR A 45 -17.65 -10.49 2.82
N LEU A 46 -18.86 -10.47 3.35
CA LEU A 46 -20.06 -10.85 2.59
C LEU A 46 -20.66 -9.68 1.79
N SER A 47 -20.57 -8.47 2.32
CA SER A 47 -21.17 -7.28 1.72
C SER A 47 -20.15 -6.34 1.08
N GLY A 48 -18.87 -6.44 1.41
CA GLY A 48 -17.80 -5.56 0.92
C GLY A 48 -17.71 -5.53 -0.62
N TYR A 49 -18.01 -6.64 -1.27
CA TYR A 49 -18.15 -6.69 -2.73
C TYR A 49 -19.33 -5.86 -3.26
N ARG A 50 -20.34 -5.60 -2.46
CA ARG A 50 -21.53 -4.84 -2.87
C ARG A 50 -21.29 -3.33 -2.78
N PHE A 51 -20.40 -2.85 -1.90
CA PHE A 51 -20.15 -1.43 -1.76
C PHE A 51 -19.58 -0.79 -3.03
N ASN A 52 -18.63 -1.45 -3.67
CA ASN A 52 -18.02 -0.94 -4.90
C ASN A 52 -18.61 -1.60 -6.17
N GLY A 53 -19.48 -2.60 -6.05
CA GLY A 53 -20.15 -3.26 -7.18
C GLY A 53 -19.19 -3.64 -8.30
N PHE A 54 -19.46 -3.16 -9.51
CA PHE A 54 -18.64 -3.38 -10.70
C PHE A 54 -17.26 -2.72 -10.64
N PHE A 55 -17.06 -1.73 -9.76
CA PHE A 55 -15.77 -1.03 -9.63
C PHE A 55 -14.72 -1.82 -8.85
N ASN A 56 -15.11 -2.84 -8.08
CA ASN A 56 -14.14 -3.67 -7.35
C ASN A 56 -13.01 -4.23 -8.23
N PRO A 57 -13.27 -4.88 -9.37
CA PRO A 57 -12.22 -5.33 -10.26
C PRO A 57 -11.43 -4.17 -10.89
N ILE A 58 -12.02 -3.00 -11.07
CA ILE A 58 -11.36 -1.82 -11.62
C ILE A 58 -10.35 -1.25 -10.62
N VAL A 59 -10.80 -0.93 -9.40
CA VAL A 59 -9.93 -0.34 -8.35
C VAL A 59 -8.89 -1.33 -7.84
N GLY A 60 -9.15 -2.63 -7.90
CA GLY A 60 -8.20 -3.68 -7.56
C GLY A 60 -7.08 -3.82 -8.58
N ASN A 61 -7.30 -3.45 -9.84
CA ASN A 61 -6.31 -3.54 -10.90
C ASN A 61 -5.47 -2.26 -10.98
N LYS A 62 -4.19 -2.37 -10.61
CA LYS A 62 -3.27 -1.22 -10.52
C LYS A 62 -3.06 -0.50 -11.86
N LEU A 63 -3.09 -1.24 -12.97
CA LEU A 63 -2.97 -0.63 -14.30
C LEU A 63 -4.23 0.18 -14.64
N VAL A 64 -5.40 -0.45 -14.52
CA VAL A 64 -6.69 0.19 -14.87
C VAL A 64 -6.90 1.42 -13.99
N LEU A 65 -6.67 1.30 -12.67
CA LEU A 65 -6.78 2.44 -11.75
C LEU A 65 -5.83 3.58 -12.14
N SER A 66 -4.57 3.27 -12.51
CA SER A 66 -3.63 4.31 -12.95
C SER A 66 -4.12 5.04 -14.21
N GLN A 67 -4.74 4.34 -15.17
CA GLN A 67 -5.31 4.96 -16.37
C GLN A 67 -6.52 5.84 -16.06
N ILE A 68 -7.38 5.44 -15.12
CA ILE A 68 -8.51 6.25 -14.67
C ILE A 68 -8.00 7.52 -13.99
N LEU A 69 -7.05 7.40 -13.04
CA LEU A 69 -6.46 8.56 -12.37
C LEU A 69 -5.81 9.53 -13.37
N ALA A 70 -5.10 9.01 -14.37
CA ALA A 70 -4.53 9.80 -15.44
C ALA A 70 -5.61 10.54 -16.25
N GLY A 71 -6.70 9.85 -16.62
CA GLY A 71 -7.83 10.43 -17.34
C GLY A 71 -8.56 11.52 -16.54
N CYS A 72 -8.58 11.41 -15.21
CA CYS A 72 -9.12 12.43 -14.31
C CYS A 72 -8.12 13.56 -13.98
N GLY A 73 -6.91 13.54 -14.54
CA GLY A 73 -5.87 14.54 -14.24
C GLY A 73 -5.29 14.45 -12.83
N LEU A 74 -5.44 13.31 -12.16
CA LEU A 74 -5.03 13.11 -10.78
C LEU A 74 -3.61 12.56 -10.67
N PRO A 75 -2.84 12.97 -9.64
CA PRO A 75 -1.49 12.49 -9.43
C PRO A 75 -1.44 10.97 -9.25
N HIS A 76 -0.60 10.31 -9.99
CA HIS A 76 -0.33 8.88 -9.89
C HIS A 76 1.13 8.59 -10.30
N PRO A 77 1.72 7.47 -9.91
CA PRO A 77 3.04 7.09 -10.38
C PRO A 77 3.04 6.94 -11.91
N ARG A 78 4.04 7.52 -12.60
CA ARG A 78 4.20 7.32 -14.04
C ARG A 78 4.22 5.82 -14.36
N VAL A 79 3.37 5.40 -15.26
CA VAL A 79 3.37 4.04 -15.81
C VAL A 79 4.25 4.02 -17.04
N PHE A 80 5.28 3.16 -17.06
CA PHE A 80 6.13 2.95 -18.23
C PHE A 80 5.54 1.88 -19.15
N GLY A 81 4.96 0.85 -18.56
CA GLY A 81 4.44 -0.27 -19.32
C GLY A 81 3.99 -1.42 -18.43
N VAL A 82 3.89 -2.58 -19.06
CA VAL A 82 3.55 -3.85 -18.41
C VAL A 82 4.56 -4.94 -18.75
N VAL A 83 4.64 -5.96 -17.91
CA VAL A 83 5.27 -7.23 -18.26
C VAL A 83 4.17 -8.26 -18.48
N ARG A 84 4.16 -8.86 -19.67
CA ARG A 84 3.20 -9.87 -20.05
C ARG A 84 3.91 -11.10 -20.61
N LYS A 85 3.71 -12.26 -19.97
CA LYS A 85 4.39 -13.51 -20.32
C LYS A 85 5.91 -13.32 -20.49
N GLY A 86 6.54 -12.67 -19.50
CA GLY A 86 7.97 -12.40 -19.49
C GLY A 86 8.46 -11.27 -20.43
N ARG A 87 7.57 -10.59 -21.14
CA ARG A 87 7.93 -9.54 -22.11
C ARG A 87 7.50 -8.17 -21.60
N PRO A 88 8.41 -7.19 -21.45
CA PRO A 88 8.09 -5.80 -21.25
C PRO A 88 7.40 -5.20 -22.49
N ILE A 89 6.31 -4.50 -22.27
CA ILE A 89 5.52 -3.83 -23.30
C ILE A 89 5.28 -2.40 -22.83
N ALA A 90 5.69 -1.41 -23.62
CA ALA A 90 5.44 0.00 -23.33
C ALA A 90 3.95 0.35 -23.50
N ILE A 91 3.45 1.27 -22.67
CA ILE A 91 2.08 1.77 -22.72
C ILE A 91 2.08 3.30 -22.77
N GLY A 92 1.23 3.86 -23.58
CA GLY A 92 0.99 5.29 -23.67
C GLY A 92 1.16 5.85 -25.10
N PRO A 93 0.81 7.12 -25.31
CA PRO A 93 0.98 7.78 -26.61
C PRO A 93 2.44 7.77 -27.05
N GLY A 94 2.72 7.31 -28.27
CA GLY A 94 4.08 7.22 -28.82
C GLY A 94 4.91 6.08 -28.22
N ALA A 95 4.30 5.16 -27.46
CA ALA A 95 5.00 3.97 -27.02
C ALA A 95 5.51 3.19 -28.25
N PRO A 96 6.80 2.79 -28.27
CA PRO A 96 7.28 1.90 -29.30
C PRO A 96 6.43 0.62 -29.24
N GLY A 97 5.94 0.15 -30.39
CA GLY A 97 5.25 -1.14 -30.47
C GLY A 97 6.13 -2.27 -29.94
N ASP A 98 5.63 -3.48 -29.98
CA ASP A 98 6.38 -4.68 -29.58
C ASP A 98 7.77 -4.69 -30.28
N LEU A 99 8.82 -4.46 -29.47
CA LEU A 99 10.20 -4.42 -29.97
C LEU A 99 10.79 -5.82 -30.16
N GLY A 100 9.95 -6.85 -30.29
CA GLY A 100 10.40 -8.23 -30.51
C GLY A 100 11.05 -8.85 -29.27
N ASP A 101 11.95 -9.81 -29.41
CA ASP A 101 12.55 -10.62 -28.35
C ASP A 101 13.49 -9.86 -27.39
N GLY A 102 13.62 -8.55 -27.55
CA GLY A 102 14.55 -7.70 -26.81
C GLY A 102 13.99 -6.95 -25.60
N GLY A 103 13.27 -7.59 -24.70
CA GLY A 103 12.73 -6.93 -23.48
C GLY A 103 13.76 -6.18 -22.63
N SER A 104 15.05 -6.48 -22.74
CA SER A 104 16.15 -5.81 -22.03
C SER A 104 16.31 -4.32 -22.43
N PRO A 105 16.34 -3.94 -23.73
CA PRO A 105 16.51 -2.55 -24.13
C PRO A 105 15.41 -1.62 -23.62
N LEU A 106 14.18 -2.14 -23.52
CA LEU A 106 13.05 -1.35 -23.04
C LEU A 106 13.16 -1.06 -21.53
N LEU A 107 13.54 -2.05 -20.73
CA LEU A 107 13.81 -1.88 -19.30
C LEU A 107 14.98 -0.92 -19.06
N GLU A 108 16.04 -1.03 -19.85
CA GLU A 108 17.19 -0.12 -19.79
C GLU A 108 16.78 1.32 -20.11
N SER A 109 15.96 1.52 -21.14
CA SER A 109 15.44 2.85 -21.47
C SER A 109 14.56 3.44 -20.36
N TRP A 110 13.78 2.63 -19.68
CA TRP A 110 12.95 3.08 -18.56
C TRP A 110 13.76 3.41 -17.30
N ALA A 111 14.89 2.74 -17.12
CA ALA A 111 15.80 2.94 -15.99
C ALA A 111 16.95 3.93 -16.29
N ALA A 112 16.95 4.57 -17.45
CA ALA A 112 18.04 5.40 -17.92
C ALA A 112 18.32 6.64 -17.05
N ASP A 113 17.32 7.13 -16.30
CA ASP A 113 17.48 8.25 -15.35
C ASP A 113 18.05 7.83 -13.98
N GLY A 114 18.42 6.56 -13.81
CA GLY A 114 18.97 6.00 -12.58
C GLY A 114 17.96 5.82 -11.45
N ARG A 115 16.70 6.20 -11.66
CA ARG A 115 15.64 6.00 -10.65
C ARG A 115 15.14 4.56 -10.64
N PRO A 116 14.76 4.03 -9.48
CA PRO A 116 14.22 2.68 -9.43
C PRO A 116 12.91 2.56 -10.22
N LEU A 117 12.78 1.46 -10.96
CA LEU A 117 11.51 0.99 -11.50
C LEU A 117 10.82 0.12 -10.44
N VAL A 118 9.51 0.21 -10.34
CA VAL A 118 8.70 -0.64 -9.45
C VAL A 118 7.85 -1.56 -10.30
N LEU A 119 8.11 -2.86 -10.19
CA LEU A 119 7.34 -3.91 -10.83
C LEU A 119 6.35 -4.48 -9.83
N ARG A 120 5.06 -4.42 -10.13
CA ARG A 120 3.98 -4.87 -9.24
C ARG A 120 2.98 -5.73 -10.00
N PRO A 121 2.48 -6.85 -9.44
CA PRO A 121 1.38 -7.58 -10.05
C PRO A 121 0.17 -6.65 -10.25
N HIS A 122 -0.57 -6.81 -11.34
CA HIS A 122 -1.81 -6.05 -11.57
C HIS A 122 -2.79 -6.20 -10.39
N TRP A 123 -2.85 -7.41 -9.85
CA TRP A 123 -3.71 -7.80 -8.73
C TRP A 123 -2.82 -8.33 -7.61
N SER A 124 -2.63 -7.57 -6.57
CA SER A 124 -1.95 -8.03 -5.35
C SER A 124 -2.20 -7.06 -4.22
N GLY A 125 -2.14 -7.58 -3.01
CA GLY A 125 -2.13 -6.80 -1.77
C GLY A 125 -0.84 -7.04 -0.98
N ALA A 126 -0.73 -6.40 0.17
CA ALA A 126 0.31 -6.65 1.17
C ALA A 126 1.77 -6.53 0.72
N GLY A 127 2.05 -5.98 -0.47
CA GLY A 127 3.42 -5.87 -1.01
C GLY A 127 3.97 -7.17 -1.62
N GLU A 128 3.14 -8.19 -1.76
CA GLU A 128 3.57 -9.47 -2.35
C GLU A 128 3.92 -9.31 -3.84
N GLY A 129 5.04 -9.90 -4.25
CA GLY A 129 5.51 -9.90 -5.63
C GLY A 129 5.99 -8.54 -6.13
N VAL A 130 6.32 -7.60 -5.26
CA VAL A 130 6.88 -6.29 -5.65
C VAL A 130 8.39 -6.40 -5.82
N PHE A 131 8.89 -5.91 -6.94
CA PHE A 131 10.31 -5.80 -7.22
C PHE A 131 10.70 -4.36 -7.53
N PHE A 132 11.87 -3.96 -7.01
CA PHE A 132 12.51 -2.70 -7.29
C PHE A 132 13.72 -2.97 -8.17
N LEU A 133 13.75 -2.43 -9.38
CA LEU A 133 14.88 -2.54 -10.31
C LEU A 133 15.51 -1.17 -10.47
N GLN A 134 16.81 -1.06 -10.25
CA GLN A 134 17.56 0.17 -10.44
C GLN A 134 18.79 -0.11 -11.29
N ARG A 135 19.04 0.75 -12.26
CA ARG A 135 20.27 0.72 -13.06
C ARG A 135 21.28 1.69 -12.46
N GLU A 136 22.47 1.21 -12.19
CA GLU A 136 23.60 1.99 -11.74
C GLU A 136 24.78 1.82 -12.72
N ASP A 137 25.83 2.61 -12.55
CA ASP A 137 27.03 2.56 -13.42
C ASP A 137 27.67 1.15 -13.47
N ARG A 138 27.53 0.40 -12.39
CA ARG A 138 28.14 -0.94 -12.23
C ARG A 138 27.20 -2.11 -12.56
N GLY A 139 25.98 -1.85 -13.02
CA GLY A 139 25.00 -2.89 -13.34
C GLY A 139 23.63 -2.64 -12.72
N TRP A 140 22.90 -3.72 -12.53
CA TRP A 140 21.57 -3.66 -11.93
C TRP A 140 21.59 -3.89 -10.42
N GLN A 141 20.58 -3.35 -9.78
CA GLN A 141 20.15 -3.77 -8.44
C GLN A 141 18.71 -4.29 -8.51
N VAL A 142 18.46 -5.40 -7.82
CA VAL A 142 17.11 -5.96 -7.58
C VAL A 142 16.86 -5.92 -6.08
N ASN A 143 15.84 -5.19 -5.64
CA ASN A 143 15.53 -5.01 -4.21
C ASN A 143 16.75 -4.57 -3.39
N ARG A 144 17.51 -3.60 -3.92
CA ARG A 144 18.74 -3.05 -3.32
C ARG A 144 19.91 -4.04 -3.23
N ARG A 145 19.87 -5.14 -3.96
CA ARG A 145 20.97 -6.12 -4.03
C ARG A 145 21.56 -6.11 -5.44
N PRO A 146 22.88 -6.10 -5.60
CA PRO A 146 23.50 -6.22 -6.90
C PRO A 146 22.99 -7.45 -7.66
N ALA A 147 22.75 -7.30 -8.95
CA ALA A 147 22.29 -8.35 -9.83
C ALA A 147 22.94 -8.24 -11.21
N ALA A 148 23.25 -9.38 -11.83
CA ALA A 148 23.73 -9.40 -13.20
C ALA A 148 22.57 -9.16 -14.20
N ASP A 149 22.90 -8.70 -15.40
CA ASP A 149 21.90 -8.51 -16.48
C ASP A 149 21.09 -9.78 -16.73
N GLU A 150 21.72 -10.95 -16.63
CA GLU A 150 21.07 -12.24 -16.80
C GLU A 150 20.05 -12.54 -15.69
N ASP A 151 20.34 -12.15 -14.45
CA ASP A 151 19.41 -12.33 -13.32
C ASP A 151 18.17 -11.48 -13.48
N VAL A 152 18.34 -10.23 -13.98
CA VAL A 152 17.22 -9.33 -14.30
C VAL A 152 16.39 -9.90 -15.45
N ARG A 153 17.04 -10.38 -16.53
CA ARG A 153 16.33 -11.04 -17.64
C ARG A 153 15.53 -12.24 -17.17
N ARG A 154 16.14 -13.09 -16.35
CA ARG A 154 15.49 -14.29 -15.80
C ARG A 154 14.33 -13.93 -14.89
N LEU A 155 14.51 -12.91 -14.03
CA LEU A 155 13.43 -12.39 -13.19
C LEU A 155 12.26 -11.94 -14.07
N VAL A 156 12.49 -11.06 -15.03
CA VAL A 156 11.43 -10.50 -15.87
C VAL A 156 10.76 -11.57 -16.72
N ALA A 157 11.51 -12.53 -17.26
CA ALA A 157 10.98 -13.67 -18.01
C ALA A 157 9.98 -14.52 -17.20
N ALA A 158 10.14 -14.57 -15.87
CA ALA A 158 9.24 -15.29 -14.96
C ALA A 158 7.97 -14.50 -14.62
N LEU A 159 7.87 -13.21 -14.96
CA LEU A 159 6.73 -12.36 -14.59
C LEU A 159 5.63 -12.40 -15.64
N ASP A 160 4.39 -12.39 -15.17
CA ASP A 160 3.20 -12.18 -16.01
C ASP A 160 2.22 -11.23 -15.32
N ARG A 161 1.57 -10.37 -16.11
CA ARG A 161 0.59 -9.39 -15.62
C ARG A 161 1.14 -8.47 -14.53
N TYR A 162 2.32 -7.90 -14.78
CA TYR A 162 2.94 -6.88 -13.95
C TYR A 162 2.80 -5.50 -14.58
N VAL A 163 2.59 -4.47 -13.76
CA VAL A 163 2.72 -3.07 -14.16
C VAL A 163 4.08 -2.56 -13.74
N VAL A 164 4.74 -1.81 -14.62
CA VAL A 164 6.03 -1.16 -14.38
C VAL A 164 5.79 0.33 -14.21
N THR A 165 6.14 0.86 -13.05
CA THR A 165 5.95 2.27 -12.70
C THR A 165 7.23 2.91 -12.22
N ALA A 166 7.28 4.24 -12.26
CA ALA A 166 8.30 5.00 -11.55
C ALA A 166 8.20 4.74 -10.04
N PHE A 167 9.35 4.78 -9.39
CA PHE A 167 9.42 4.89 -7.94
C PHE A 167 8.89 6.27 -7.51
N VAL A 168 8.16 6.30 -6.41
CA VAL A 168 7.65 7.54 -5.81
C VAL A 168 8.53 7.87 -4.61
N ASP A 169 9.24 8.99 -4.69
CA ASP A 169 9.99 9.50 -3.56
C ASP A 169 9.02 9.93 -2.46
N GLN A 170 9.31 9.49 -1.25
CA GLN A 170 8.46 9.87 -0.13
C GLN A 170 8.73 11.30 0.34
N ALA A 171 7.74 11.92 0.97
CA ALA A 171 7.89 13.26 1.54
C ALA A 171 8.97 13.29 2.64
N GLY A 172 9.72 14.38 2.72
CA GLY A 172 10.86 14.51 3.61
C GLY A 172 10.55 14.20 5.08
N TYR A 173 9.38 14.63 5.60
CA TYR A 173 8.99 14.31 6.98
C TYR A 173 8.85 12.80 7.22
N ALA A 174 8.29 12.07 6.23
CA ALA A 174 8.11 10.62 6.33
C ALA A 174 9.46 9.88 6.22
N ALA A 175 10.35 10.37 5.34
CA ALA A 175 11.72 9.86 5.22
C ALA A 175 12.53 10.09 6.49
N THR A 176 12.33 11.23 7.17
CA THR A 176 12.98 11.50 8.47
C THR A 176 12.54 10.51 9.53
N ILE A 177 11.26 10.15 9.56
CA ILE A 177 10.75 9.17 10.52
C ILE A 177 11.29 7.77 10.21
N TYR A 178 11.17 7.31 8.97
CA TYR A 178 11.73 6.04 8.52
C TYR A 178 12.09 6.07 7.02
N PRO A 179 13.39 6.05 6.67
CA PRO A 179 13.84 6.25 5.28
C PRO A 179 13.73 5.00 4.39
N ASP A 180 13.74 3.80 4.97
CA ASP A 180 13.94 2.56 4.23
C ASP A 180 12.68 2.00 3.54
N THR A 181 11.53 2.68 3.71
CA THR A 181 10.24 2.28 3.13
C THR A 181 9.54 3.48 2.52
N ALA A 182 8.74 3.27 1.50
CA ALA A 182 7.75 4.26 1.10
C ALA A 182 6.60 4.26 2.13
N ASN A 183 6.67 5.18 3.08
CA ASN A 183 5.65 5.34 4.12
C ASN A 183 4.42 6.02 3.53
N THR A 184 3.21 5.52 3.80
CA THR A 184 2.01 5.94 3.10
C THR A 184 0.92 6.47 4.02
N VAL A 185 0.15 7.45 3.55
CA VAL A 185 -1.12 7.82 4.17
C VAL A 185 -2.22 6.92 3.58
N ARG A 186 -2.89 6.17 4.45
CA ARG A 186 -4.07 5.40 4.10
C ARG A 186 -5.31 6.24 4.35
N VAL A 187 -6.11 6.42 3.32
CA VAL A 187 -7.39 7.15 3.40
C VAL A 187 -8.52 6.20 3.03
N LEU A 188 -9.56 6.18 3.84
CA LEU A 188 -10.83 5.54 3.51
C LEU A 188 -11.80 6.62 3.11
N THR A 189 -12.25 6.60 1.86
CA THR A 189 -13.32 7.45 1.36
C THR A 189 -14.59 6.64 1.21
N LEU A 190 -15.71 7.25 1.50
CA LEU A 190 -17.05 6.70 1.25
C LEU A 190 -17.82 7.72 0.42
N CYS A 191 -18.68 7.23 -0.47
CA CYS A 191 -19.60 8.04 -1.26
C CYS A 191 -21.01 7.54 -1.03
N ASP A 192 -21.93 8.46 -0.82
CA ASP A 192 -23.36 8.22 -0.67
C ASP A 192 -24.19 9.20 -1.54
N ALA A 193 -25.47 9.32 -1.30
CA ALA A 193 -26.35 10.23 -2.05
C ALA A 193 -25.99 11.71 -1.87
N ASP A 194 -25.38 12.09 -0.76
CA ASP A 194 -25.00 13.47 -0.44
C ASP A 194 -23.59 13.82 -0.94
N GLY A 195 -22.81 12.83 -1.35
CA GLY A 195 -21.48 12.99 -1.92
C GLY A 195 -20.41 12.11 -1.33
N CYS A 196 -19.13 12.42 -1.63
CA CYS A 196 -17.99 11.67 -1.15
C CYS A 196 -17.32 12.37 0.04
N PHE A 197 -16.94 11.61 1.05
CA PHE A 197 -16.27 12.12 2.24
C PHE A 197 -15.14 11.18 2.72
N VAL A 198 -14.24 11.74 3.53
CA VAL A 198 -13.17 10.97 4.18
C VAL A 198 -13.71 10.37 5.48
N ALA A 199 -13.86 9.06 5.51
CA ALA A 199 -14.36 8.32 6.68
C ALA A 199 -13.24 8.06 7.70
N ALA A 200 -12.03 7.73 7.23
CA ALA A 200 -10.88 7.48 8.11
C ALA A 200 -9.57 7.81 7.41
N VAL A 201 -8.56 8.18 8.20
CA VAL A 201 -7.21 8.43 7.71
C VAL A 201 -6.18 7.97 8.74
N ALA A 202 -5.10 7.33 8.27
CA ALA A 202 -3.99 6.93 9.10
C ALA A 202 -2.69 6.94 8.30
N HIS A 203 -1.58 7.20 8.97
CA HIS A 203 -0.25 7.11 8.37
C HIS A 203 0.39 5.77 8.71
N ARG A 204 0.97 5.11 7.71
CA ARG A 204 1.69 3.86 7.90
C ARG A 204 3.18 4.07 7.71
N PHE A 205 3.95 3.49 8.60
CA PHE A 205 5.42 3.49 8.53
C PHE A 205 5.93 2.07 8.47
N GLY A 206 6.98 1.86 7.69
CA GLY A 206 7.73 0.63 7.75
C GLY A 206 8.54 0.51 9.05
N SER A 207 9.22 -0.60 9.18
CA SER A 207 10.20 -0.84 10.23
C SER A 207 11.25 -1.82 9.71
N ARG A 208 12.34 -1.97 10.44
CA ARG A 208 13.36 -2.99 10.12
C ARG A 208 12.73 -4.38 9.99
N ARG A 209 11.71 -4.67 10.81
CA ARG A 209 10.97 -5.93 10.77
C ARG A 209 10.06 -6.06 9.55
N SER A 210 9.46 -4.96 9.07
CA SER A 210 8.58 -4.98 7.89
C SER A 210 9.35 -5.03 6.56
N GLY A 211 10.66 -4.84 6.59
CA GLY A 211 11.50 -4.79 5.40
C GLY A 211 11.21 -3.56 4.54
N SER A 212 10.94 -3.75 3.26
CA SER A 212 10.71 -2.65 2.31
C SER A 212 9.26 -2.20 2.17
N ILE A 213 8.36 -2.62 3.08
CA ILE A 213 6.92 -2.32 3.04
C ILE A 213 6.44 -1.70 4.35
N ASP A 214 5.44 -0.82 4.27
CA ASP A 214 4.82 -0.14 5.41
C ASP A 214 3.60 -0.88 5.97
N ASN A 215 3.50 -2.17 5.72
CA ASN A 215 2.30 -2.94 6.04
C ASN A 215 2.12 -3.13 7.54
N TRP A 216 1.00 -2.63 8.04
CA TRP A 216 0.54 -2.89 9.39
C TRP A 216 -0.27 -4.18 9.40
N HIS A 217 0.39 -5.27 9.73
CA HIS A 217 -0.22 -6.60 9.82
C HIS A 217 0.48 -7.39 10.91
N ARG A 218 -0.22 -8.35 11.51
CA ARG A 218 0.36 -9.24 12.51
C ARG A 218 1.59 -9.95 11.95
N GLY A 219 2.70 -9.83 12.64
CA GLY A 219 3.97 -10.43 12.22
C GLY A 219 4.82 -9.60 11.25
N HIS A 220 4.27 -8.56 10.61
CA HIS A 220 5.01 -7.74 9.65
C HIS A 220 5.74 -6.54 10.26
N GLY A 221 5.34 -6.10 11.45
CA GLY A 221 6.08 -5.06 12.20
C GLY A 221 5.91 -3.62 11.71
N GLY A 222 5.07 -3.35 10.72
CA GLY A 222 4.75 -1.98 10.32
C GLY A 222 4.00 -1.23 11.43
N LEU A 223 4.10 0.09 11.42
CA LEU A 223 3.41 0.98 12.36
C LEU A 223 2.22 1.64 11.68
N ASN A 224 1.18 1.90 12.46
CA ASN A 224 0.01 2.66 12.03
C ASN A 224 -0.23 3.82 13.01
N ALA A 225 -0.13 5.06 12.54
CA ALA A 225 -0.36 6.26 13.32
C ALA A 225 -1.68 6.91 12.92
N PRO A 226 -2.62 7.16 13.86
CA PRO A 226 -3.79 7.94 13.56
C PRO A 226 -3.39 9.37 13.18
N ILE A 227 -4.22 10.03 12.40
CA ILE A 227 -4.02 11.42 11.99
C ILE A 227 -5.10 12.27 12.64
N ASP A 228 -4.70 13.22 13.48
CA ASP A 228 -5.58 14.30 13.96
C ASP A 228 -5.78 15.29 12.80
N ARG A 229 -6.92 15.21 12.15
CA ARG A 229 -7.24 16.05 11.01
C ARG A 229 -7.37 17.52 11.37
N ALA A 230 -7.85 17.83 12.57
CA ALA A 230 -8.01 19.22 13.02
C ALA A 230 -6.66 19.93 13.19
N ARG A 231 -5.63 19.16 13.60
CA ARG A 231 -4.27 19.67 13.80
C ARG A 231 -3.36 19.40 12.60
N GLY A 232 -3.75 18.52 11.68
CA GLY A 232 -2.92 18.07 10.58
C GLY A 232 -1.67 17.29 11.05
N ALA A 233 -1.76 16.60 12.19
CA ALA A 233 -0.61 15.99 12.86
C ALA A 233 -0.83 14.51 13.17
N LEU A 234 0.28 13.79 13.31
CA LEU A 234 0.30 12.37 13.69
C LEU A 234 0.00 12.22 15.19
N GLY A 235 -0.81 11.23 15.54
CA GLY A 235 -0.91 10.71 16.89
C GLY A 235 0.13 9.62 17.16
N ARG A 236 0.02 8.96 18.32
CA ARG A 236 0.87 7.81 18.69
C ARG A 236 0.68 6.67 17.70
N ALA A 237 1.77 6.19 17.15
CA ALA A 237 1.73 5.02 16.29
C ALA A 237 1.52 3.74 17.10
N VAL A 238 0.92 2.73 16.48
CA VAL A 238 0.75 1.41 17.08
C VAL A 238 1.38 0.33 16.22
N THR A 239 1.98 -0.66 16.86
CA THR A 239 2.38 -1.93 16.24
C THR A 239 1.54 -3.07 16.81
N LEU A 240 1.27 -4.06 15.96
CA LEU A 240 0.61 -5.30 16.37
C LEU A 240 1.66 -6.40 16.51
N ARG A 241 1.89 -6.86 17.73
CA ARG A 241 2.82 -7.96 18.03
C ARG A 241 2.26 -9.31 17.60
N ASP A 242 3.14 -10.31 17.51
CA ASP A 242 2.77 -11.70 17.19
C ASP A 242 1.81 -12.31 18.21
N ASP A 243 1.95 -11.90 19.49
CA ASP A 243 1.05 -12.29 20.57
C ASP A 243 -0.31 -11.58 20.51
N GLY A 244 -0.50 -10.66 19.55
CA GLY A 244 -1.71 -9.89 19.33
C GLY A 244 -1.79 -8.62 20.18
N ARG A 245 -0.78 -8.26 20.96
CA ARG A 245 -0.79 -7.01 21.73
C ARG A 245 -0.50 -5.80 20.86
N LEU A 246 -1.20 -4.71 21.12
CA LEU A 246 -0.89 -3.40 20.56
C LEU A 246 0.15 -2.71 21.46
N ILE A 247 1.18 -2.17 20.81
CA ILE A 247 2.18 -1.33 21.50
C ILE A 247 2.12 0.05 20.87
N GLU A 248 1.97 1.05 21.72
CA GLU A 248 2.00 2.46 21.33
C GLU A 248 3.43 2.98 21.28
N HIS A 249 3.68 3.86 20.30
CA HIS A 249 4.97 4.47 20.05
C HIS A 249 4.82 5.98 19.83
N GLU A 250 5.42 6.79 20.68
CA GLU A 250 5.57 8.23 20.46
C GLU A 250 6.68 8.51 19.45
N ARG A 251 7.66 7.59 19.39
CA ARG A 251 8.83 7.63 18.52
C ARG A 251 8.93 6.33 17.73
N HIS A 252 9.54 6.42 16.55
CA HIS A 252 9.78 5.23 15.73
C HIS A 252 10.79 4.29 16.44
N PRO A 253 10.47 2.99 16.60
CA PRO A 253 11.29 2.08 17.41
C PRO A 253 12.69 1.84 16.86
N ASP A 254 12.90 1.92 15.54
CA ASP A 254 14.19 1.65 14.91
C ASP A 254 15.05 2.91 14.76
N THR A 255 14.44 4.08 14.55
CA THR A 255 15.17 5.33 14.28
C THR A 255 15.20 6.29 15.46
N GLY A 256 14.30 6.13 16.44
CA GLY A 256 14.12 7.07 17.55
C GLY A 256 13.50 8.41 17.16
N GLN A 257 13.14 8.60 15.88
CA GLN A 257 12.53 9.84 15.41
C GLN A 257 11.10 9.99 15.97
N ALA A 258 10.70 11.24 16.26
CA ALA A 258 9.36 11.52 16.75
C ALA A 258 8.32 11.13 15.69
N ILE A 259 7.20 10.57 16.14
CA ILE A 259 5.99 10.32 15.34
C ILE A 259 4.87 11.21 15.85
N GLU A 260 4.57 11.11 17.16
CA GLU A 260 3.50 11.91 17.78
C GLU A 260 3.78 13.40 17.62
N GLY A 261 2.76 14.14 17.18
CA GLY A 261 2.82 15.58 16.96
C GLY A 261 3.49 16.03 15.67
N VAL A 262 4.03 15.12 14.86
CA VAL A 262 4.65 15.50 13.58
C VAL A 262 3.55 15.95 12.61
N ALA A 263 3.69 17.17 12.07
CA ALA A 263 2.76 17.71 11.09
C ALA A 263 2.93 17.02 9.72
N ILE A 264 1.81 16.79 9.05
CA ILE A 264 1.76 16.24 7.70
C ILE A 264 1.57 17.41 6.72
N PRO A 265 2.60 17.75 5.93
CA PRO A 265 2.50 18.85 4.98
C PRO A 265 1.40 18.58 3.93
N ASN A 266 0.62 19.61 3.59
CA ASN A 266 -0.40 19.56 2.54
C ASN A 266 -1.49 18.47 2.73
N LEU A 267 -1.76 18.03 3.95
CA LEU A 267 -2.73 16.96 4.23
C LEU A 267 -4.09 17.27 3.60
N GLU A 268 -4.66 18.45 3.86
CA GLU A 268 -5.99 18.83 3.36
C GLU A 268 -6.03 18.87 1.82
N ARG A 269 -4.98 19.36 1.18
CA ARG A 269 -4.87 19.33 -0.28
C ARG A 269 -4.83 17.89 -0.82
N ALA A 270 -4.11 17.00 -0.15
CA ALA A 270 -4.06 15.59 -0.53
C ALA A 270 -5.41 14.90 -0.36
N LEU A 271 -6.12 15.18 0.74
CA LEU A 271 -7.46 14.64 1.00
C LEU A 271 -8.49 15.16 -0.01
N ALA A 272 -8.43 16.44 -0.38
CA ALA A 272 -9.29 17.01 -1.42
C ALA A 272 -9.07 16.30 -2.77
N GLY A 273 -7.83 16.11 -3.20
CA GLY A 273 -7.52 15.38 -4.44
C GLY A 273 -7.98 13.91 -4.40
N LEU A 274 -7.95 13.26 -3.23
CA LEU A 274 -8.49 11.90 -3.08
C LEU A 274 -10.02 11.87 -3.16
N LEU A 275 -10.72 12.89 -2.66
CA LEU A 275 -12.17 12.99 -2.84
C LEU A 275 -12.53 13.23 -4.30
N ASP A 276 -11.74 14.01 -5.04
CA ASP A 276 -11.93 14.15 -6.50
C ASP A 276 -11.72 12.80 -7.20
N ALA A 277 -10.71 12.02 -6.80
CA ALA A 277 -10.53 10.66 -7.29
C ALA A 277 -11.73 9.75 -6.98
N ALA A 278 -12.28 9.85 -5.76
CA ALA A 278 -13.43 9.05 -5.35
C ALA A 278 -14.70 9.37 -6.15
N ARG A 279 -14.87 10.64 -6.56
CA ARG A 279 -15.98 11.07 -7.43
C ARG A 279 -15.84 10.58 -8.87
N CYS A 280 -14.62 10.32 -9.34
CA CYS A 280 -14.36 9.79 -10.68
C CYS A 280 -14.60 8.28 -10.77
N LEU A 281 -14.72 7.59 -9.64
CA LEU A 281 -14.89 6.13 -9.54
C LEU A 281 -16.32 5.76 -9.16
#